data_b347d9a1e92a12cb0f9a9d8ef22a7257
#
_entry.id   b347d9a1e92a12cb0f9a9d8ef22a7257
#
_cell.length_a   1.000
_cell.length_b   1.000
_cell.length_c   1.000
_cell.angle_alpha   90.00
_cell.angle_beta   90.00
_cell.angle_gamma   90.00
#
_symmetry.space_group_name_H-M   'P 1'
#
loop_
_entity.id
_entity.type
_entity.pdbx_description
1 polymer ?
#
loop_
_entity_poly.entity_id
_entity_poly.type
_entity_poly.pdbx_seq_one_letter_code
_entity_poly.pdbx_strand_id
1 'polypeptide(L)'
;MWITKTSINNPVFATMVMVGLMVLGLFSYKSLGVESMPNVDIPFAWVEVQYPGASPEQVENDVTRPLEDVINTVSGIKTIRSNSWEGRGGVSVEFQLETNVDKAMQELRDKVARVRPGFPKEAREPFIIRAEGDNQQPIVQLTLTSPTR
;
A
#
# COMPACT_ATOMS: atom_id res chain seq x y z
N MET A 1 -7.71 -50.36 22.25
CA MET A 1 -8.46 -49.20 21.72
C MET A 1 -9.65 -48.93 22.64
N TRP A 2 -9.46 -48.04 23.61
CA TRP A 2 -10.46 -47.72 24.64
C TRP A 2 -11.65 -46.94 24.09
N ILE A 3 -11.39 -45.91 23.26
CA ILE A 3 -12.41 -45.05 22.66
C ILE A 3 -13.40 -45.83 21.79
N THR A 4 -12.91 -46.73 20.95
CA THR A 4 -13.74 -47.58 20.07
C THR A 4 -14.70 -48.46 20.87
N LYS A 5 -14.21 -49.06 21.98
CA LYS A 5 -15.01 -49.92 22.83
C LYS A 5 -16.09 -49.16 23.59
N THR A 6 -15.78 -47.94 24.03
CA THR A 6 -16.73 -47.02 24.71
C THR A 6 -17.82 -46.51 23.74
N SER A 7 -17.46 -46.18 22.49
CA SER A 7 -18.42 -45.78 21.48
C SER A 7 -19.40 -46.87 21.07
N ILE A 8 -18.93 -48.10 20.96
CA ILE A 8 -19.80 -49.25 20.61
C ILE A 8 -20.78 -49.58 21.76
N ASN A 9 -20.33 -49.47 23.01
CA ASN A 9 -21.17 -49.75 24.17
C ASN A 9 -22.16 -48.64 24.53
N ASN A 10 -21.92 -47.40 24.07
CA ASN A 10 -22.76 -46.23 24.36
C ASN A 10 -22.99 -45.41 23.09
N PRO A 11 -23.88 -45.81 22.20
CA PRO A 11 -24.11 -45.12 20.92
C PRO A 11 -24.62 -43.69 21.12
N VAL A 12 -25.39 -43.40 22.17
CA VAL A 12 -25.88 -42.08 22.52
C VAL A 12 -24.71 -41.13 22.89
N PHE A 13 -23.72 -41.62 23.61
CA PHE A 13 -22.52 -40.87 23.95
C PHE A 13 -21.72 -40.52 22.70
N ALA A 14 -21.55 -41.48 21.78
CA ALA A 14 -20.84 -41.25 20.53
C ALA A 14 -21.53 -40.21 19.66
N THR A 15 -22.88 -40.25 19.56
CA THR A 15 -23.63 -39.21 18.80
C THR A 15 -23.56 -37.84 19.45
N MET A 16 -23.59 -37.72 20.77
CA MET A 16 -23.43 -36.42 21.47
C MET A 16 -22.06 -35.83 21.25
N VAL A 17 -20.99 -36.61 21.28
CA VAL A 17 -19.63 -36.14 21.00
C VAL A 17 -19.53 -35.67 19.55
N MET A 18 -20.12 -36.38 18.60
CA MET A 18 -20.13 -36.02 17.19
C MET A 18 -20.86 -34.67 16.94
N VAL A 19 -22.03 -34.51 17.56
CA VAL A 19 -22.80 -33.26 17.50
C VAL A 19 -22.03 -32.11 18.15
N GLY A 20 -21.39 -32.34 19.29
CA GLY A 20 -20.56 -31.33 19.97
C GLY A 20 -19.39 -30.87 19.10
N LEU A 21 -18.69 -31.77 18.44
CA LEU A 21 -17.61 -31.43 17.51
C LEU A 21 -18.13 -30.67 16.28
N MET A 22 -19.32 -31.05 15.77
CA MET A 22 -19.94 -30.34 14.65
C MET A 22 -20.32 -28.90 15.01
N VAL A 23 -20.88 -28.67 16.20
CA VAL A 23 -21.22 -27.35 16.71
C VAL A 23 -19.96 -26.51 16.91
N LEU A 24 -18.91 -27.08 17.51
CA LEU A 24 -17.62 -26.41 17.67
C LEU A 24 -17.00 -26.04 16.31
N GLY A 25 -17.06 -26.96 15.33
CA GLY A 25 -16.58 -26.70 13.98
C GLY A 25 -17.32 -25.57 13.28
N LEU A 26 -18.65 -25.51 13.40
CA LEU A 26 -19.48 -24.44 12.86
C LEU A 26 -19.20 -23.09 13.54
N PHE A 27 -19.00 -23.11 14.85
CA PHE A 27 -18.64 -21.89 15.59
C PHE A 27 -17.26 -21.38 15.19
N SER A 28 -16.26 -22.27 15.11
CA SER A 28 -14.92 -21.94 14.66
C SER A 28 -14.91 -21.40 13.22
N TYR A 29 -15.69 -22.02 12.34
CA TYR A 29 -15.82 -21.57 10.95
C TYR A 29 -16.36 -20.13 10.84
N LYS A 30 -17.36 -19.78 11.63
CA LYS A 30 -17.91 -18.41 11.67
C LYS A 30 -16.94 -17.38 12.25
N SER A 31 -16.02 -17.79 13.11
CA SER A 31 -15.03 -16.89 13.71
C SER A 31 -13.75 -16.78 12.88
N LEU A 32 -13.59 -17.54 11.79
CA LEU A 32 -12.52 -17.33 10.85
C LEU A 32 -12.79 -16.03 10.08
N GLY A 33 -12.01 -15.00 10.37
CA GLY A 33 -11.92 -13.80 9.52
C GLY A 33 -11.29 -14.21 8.20
N VAL A 34 -12.06 -14.14 7.11
CA VAL A 34 -11.51 -14.32 5.76
C VAL A 34 -10.95 -12.98 5.32
N GLU A 35 -9.66 -12.77 5.51
CA GLU A 35 -8.94 -11.64 4.91
C GLU A 35 -8.49 -12.07 3.51
N SER A 36 -8.89 -11.31 2.50
CA SER A 36 -8.56 -11.60 1.10
C SER A 36 -7.07 -11.44 0.81
N MET A 37 -6.38 -10.60 1.57
CA MET A 37 -4.92 -10.40 1.52
C MET A 37 -4.39 -10.12 2.93
N PRO A 38 -3.17 -10.61 3.26
CA PRO A 38 -2.53 -10.22 4.50
C PRO A 38 -2.31 -8.71 4.49
N ASN A 39 -2.67 -8.04 5.57
CA ASN A 39 -2.50 -6.59 5.74
C ASN A 39 -1.00 -6.29 5.90
N VAL A 40 -0.28 -6.25 4.77
CA VAL A 40 1.14 -5.91 4.73
C VAL A 40 1.24 -4.43 4.36
N ASP A 41 1.42 -3.59 5.36
CA ASP A 41 1.77 -2.19 5.16
C ASP A 41 3.20 -2.11 4.61
N ILE A 42 3.33 -2.14 3.29
CA ILE A 42 4.61 -1.87 2.65
C ILE A 42 4.84 -0.36 2.74
N PRO A 43 5.87 0.09 3.46
CA PRO A 43 6.17 1.51 3.59
C PRO A 43 6.72 2.04 2.25
N PHE A 44 5.84 2.58 1.45
CA PHE A 44 6.13 3.04 0.10
C PHE A 44 5.63 4.47 -0.11
N ALA A 45 6.45 5.30 -0.78
CA ALA A 45 6.08 6.64 -1.20
C ALA A 45 6.27 6.79 -2.71
N TRP A 46 5.38 7.57 -3.32
CA TRP A 46 5.48 7.98 -4.70
C TRP A 46 5.56 9.49 -4.78
N VAL A 47 6.57 10.01 -5.47
CA VAL A 47 6.77 11.44 -5.76
C VAL A 47 6.60 11.62 -7.25
N GLU A 48 5.66 12.44 -7.69
CA GLU A 48 5.43 12.76 -9.10
C GLU A 48 5.54 14.25 -9.34
N VAL A 49 6.17 14.61 -10.44
CA VAL A 49 6.25 15.99 -10.94
C VAL A 49 5.80 16.01 -12.39
N GLN A 50 4.86 16.89 -12.70
CA GLN A 50 4.43 17.16 -14.07
C GLN A 50 5.29 18.25 -14.67
N TYR A 51 5.84 17.99 -15.87
CA TYR A 51 6.62 18.93 -16.65
C TYR A 51 6.09 18.96 -18.10
N PRO A 52 4.96 19.64 -18.36
CA PRO A 52 4.29 19.61 -19.65
C PRO A 52 5.21 20.08 -20.80
N GLY A 53 5.20 19.33 -21.89
CA GLY A 53 5.98 19.66 -23.11
C GLY A 53 7.46 19.25 -23.07
N ALA A 54 7.95 18.70 -21.96
CA ALA A 54 9.32 18.23 -21.85
C ALA A 54 9.47 16.81 -22.40
N SER A 55 10.56 16.55 -23.11
CA SER A 55 10.95 15.20 -23.51
C SER A 55 11.38 14.37 -22.28
N PRO A 56 11.38 13.02 -22.37
CA PRO A 56 11.82 12.18 -21.26
C PRO A 56 13.24 12.49 -20.77
N GLU A 57 14.15 12.85 -21.68
CA GLU A 57 15.53 13.23 -21.35
C GLU A 57 15.59 14.56 -20.58
N GLN A 58 14.76 15.53 -20.96
CA GLN A 58 14.65 16.78 -20.21
C GLN A 58 14.06 16.56 -18.84
N VAL A 59 12.99 15.76 -18.74
CA VAL A 59 12.39 15.38 -17.45
C VAL A 59 13.42 14.69 -16.55
N GLU A 60 14.22 13.79 -17.09
CA GLU A 60 15.26 13.10 -16.34
C GLU A 60 16.29 14.08 -15.78
N ASN A 61 16.84 14.94 -16.63
CA ASN A 61 17.93 15.84 -16.24
C ASN A 61 17.47 16.96 -15.31
N ASP A 62 16.30 17.56 -15.59
CA ASP A 62 15.83 18.77 -14.92
C ASP A 62 15.01 18.49 -13.66
N VAL A 63 14.40 17.28 -13.56
CA VAL A 63 13.47 16.95 -12.49
C VAL A 63 13.86 15.66 -11.78
N THR A 64 13.94 14.54 -12.52
CA THR A 64 14.05 13.21 -11.90
C THR A 64 15.38 13.02 -11.19
N ARG A 65 16.48 13.36 -11.84
CA ARG A 65 17.83 13.24 -11.27
C ARG A 65 18.06 14.13 -10.05
N PRO A 66 17.71 15.42 -10.04
CA PRO A 66 17.75 16.24 -8.83
C PRO A 66 16.87 15.71 -7.68
N LEU A 67 15.71 15.11 -8.01
CA LEU A 67 14.86 14.46 -7.01
C LEU A 67 15.54 13.23 -6.41
N GLU A 68 16.10 12.36 -7.22
CA GLU A 68 16.83 11.17 -6.76
C GLU A 68 17.97 11.54 -5.81
N ASP A 69 18.79 12.52 -6.20
CA ASP A 69 19.94 12.97 -5.41
C ASP A 69 19.53 13.38 -4.00
N VAL A 70 18.42 14.10 -3.88
CA VAL A 70 17.93 14.58 -2.58
C VAL A 70 17.19 13.50 -1.82
N ILE A 71 16.36 12.71 -2.49
CA ILE A 71 15.63 11.60 -1.87
C ILE A 71 16.63 10.57 -1.32
N ASN A 72 17.72 10.31 -2.00
CA ASN A 72 18.74 9.35 -1.57
C ASN A 72 19.38 9.73 -0.21
N THR A 73 19.22 10.95 0.23
CA THR A 73 19.69 11.42 1.54
C THR A 73 18.68 11.22 2.67
N VAL A 74 17.48 10.71 2.39
CA VAL A 74 16.44 10.43 3.39
C VAL A 74 16.78 9.15 4.15
N SER A 75 16.55 9.15 5.45
CA SER A 75 16.87 8.03 6.31
C SER A 75 15.90 6.86 6.11
N GLY A 76 16.41 5.62 6.20
CA GLY A 76 15.57 4.41 6.20
C GLY A 76 15.08 3.97 4.84
N ILE A 77 15.64 4.48 3.76
CA ILE A 77 15.32 4.02 2.40
C ILE A 77 15.95 2.65 2.17
N LYS A 78 15.17 1.75 1.55
CA LYS A 78 15.59 0.44 1.08
C LYS A 78 15.89 0.45 -0.41
N THR A 79 14.98 1.03 -1.21
CA THR A 79 15.09 1.06 -2.67
C THR A 79 14.49 2.34 -3.22
N ILE A 80 15.16 2.95 -4.20
CA ILE A 80 14.65 4.06 -5.01
C ILE A 80 14.56 3.57 -6.45
N ARG A 81 13.47 3.90 -7.12
CA ARG A 81 13.28 3.69 -8.55
C ARG A 81 12.65 4.93 -9.14
N SER A 82 13.24 5.43 -10.21
CA SER A 82 12.72 6.57 -10.94
C SER A 82 12.33 6.19 -12.36
N ASN A 83 11.40 6.92 -12.89
CA ASN A 83 10.97 6.82 -14.26
C ASN A 83 10.69 8.22 -14.82
N SER A 84 11.16 8.46 -16.04
CA SER A 84 10.92 9.69 -16.77
C SER A 84 10.11 9.39 -18.03
N TRP A 85 8.96 10.04 -18.15
CA TRP A 85 8.08 9.97 -19.32
C TRP A 85 7.97 11.34 -19.96
N GLU A 86 7.40 11.40 -21.14
CA GLU A 86 7.05 12.67 -21.77
C GLU A 86 6.09 13.44 -20.87
N GLY A 87 6.49 14.67 -20.49
CA GLY A 87 5.68 15.57 -19.68
C GLY A 87 5.57 15.24 -18.19
N ARG A 88 6.24 14.21 -17.66
CA ARG A 88 6.20 13.85 -16.22
C ARG A 88 7.38 12.99 -15.78
N GLY A 89 7.79 13.19 -14.55
CA GLY A 89 8.76 12.34 -13.85
C GLY A 89 8.17 11.78 -12.56
N GLY A 90 8.57 10.56 -12.21
CA GLY A 90 8.12 9.92 -10.99
C GLY A 90 9.26 9.19 -10.29
N VAL A 91 9.32 9.29 -8.98
CA VAL A 91 10.27 8.57 -8.12
C VAL A 91 9.50 7.75 -7.09
N SER A 92 9.73 6.45 -7.10
CA SER A 92 9.21 5.53 -6.10
C SER A 92 10.26 5.26 -5.02
N VAL A 93 9.84 5.33 -3.79
CA VAL A 93 10.69 5.15 -2.61
C VAL A 93 10.12 4.05 -1.74
N GLU A 94 10.84 2.96 -1.58
CA GLU A 94 10.52 1.89 -0.63
C GLU A 94 11.37 2.08 0.62
N PHE A 95 10.72 2.17 1.78
CA PHE A 95 11.40 2.27 3.07
C PHE A 95 11.61 0.89 3.70
N GLN A 96 12.53 0.80 4.65
CA GLN A 96 12.72 -0.40 5.47
C GLN A 96 11.52 -0.57 6.42
N LEU A 97 11.11 -1.82 6.67
CA LEU A 97 9.94 -2.13 7.51
C LEU A 97 10.04 -1.60 8.94
N GLU A 98 11.27 -1.47 9.46
CA GLU A 98 11.54 -0.97 10.80
C GLU A 98 11.53 0.57 10.88
N THR A 99 11.46 1.27 9.73
CA THR A 99 11.50 2.73 9.68
C THR A 99 10.16 3.32 10.12
N ASN A 100 10.21 4.37 10.94
CA ASN A 100 9.01 5.15 11.24
C ASN A 100 8.59 5.92 9.98
N VAL A 101 7.55 5.40 9.30
CA VAL A 101 7.09 5.89 8.00
C VAL A 101 6.66 7.36 8.07
N ASP A 102 6.03 7.80 9.18
CA ASP A 102 5.55 9.19 9.31
C ASP A 102 6.72 10.18 9.34
N LYS A 103 7.78 9.83 10.08
CA LYS A 103 9.01 10.65 10.12
C LYS A 103 9.73 10.65 8.77
N ALA A 104 9.84 9.50 8.12
CA ALA A 104 10.47 9.38 6.81
C ALA A 104 9.70 10.16 5.74
N MET A 105 8.38 10.12 5.77
CA MET A 105 7.51 10.90 4.88
C MET A 105 7.64 12.40 5.11
N GLN A 106 7.76 12.84 6.38
CA GLN A 106 7.99 14.25 6.66
C GLN A 106 9.36 14.70 6.15
N GLU A 107 10.40 13.92 6.40
CA GLU A 107 11.75 14.20 5.90
C GLU A 107 11.78 14.25 4.36
N LEU A 108 11.07 13.32 3.70
CA LEU A 108 10.92 13.28 2.25
C LEU A 108 10.27 14.57 1.72
N ARG A 109 9.16 15.00 2.33
CA ARG A 109 8.47 16.26 1.94
C ARG A 109 9.38 17.46 2.10
N ASP A 110 10.08 17.56 3.22
CA ASP A 110 10.97 18.70 3.51
C ASP A 110 12.13 18.75 2.50
N LYS A 111 12.66 17.61 2.11
CA LYS A 111 13.75 17.52 1.14
C LYS A 111 13.29 17.82 -0.28
N VAL A 112 12.16 17.29 -0.71
CA VAL A 112 11.55 17.60 -2.00
C VAL A 112 11.21 19.08 -2.12
N ALA A 113 10.68 19.70 -1.06
CA ALA A 113 10.40 21.13 -1.05
C ALA A 113 11.65 21.99 -1.22
N ARG A 114 12.82 21.55 -0.72
CA ARG A 114 14.09 22.28 -0.90
C ARG A 114 14.62 22.26 -2.34
N VAL A 115 14.36 21.18 -3.08
CA VAL A 115 14.81 21.04 -4.46
C VAL A 115 13.92 21.80 -5.45
N ARG A 116 12.65 21.98 -5.10
CA ARG A 116 11.66 22.62 -5.98
C ARG A 116 12.10 23.95 -6.60
N PRO A 117 12.78 24.89 -5.88
CA PRO A 117 13.24 26.14 -6.49
C PRO A 117 14.24 25.96 -7.65
N GLY A 118 14.89 24.81 -7.74
CA GLY A 118 15.80 24.45 -8.83
C GLY A 118 15.11 23.90 -10.07
N PHE A 119 13.82 23.60 -10.01
CA PHE A 119 13.08 23.09 -11.16
C PHE A 119 12.74 24.17 -12.16
N PRO A 120 12.57 23.81 -13.45
CA PRO A 120 12.05 24.72 -14.46
C PRO A 120 10.69 25.31 -14.04
N LYS A 121 10.41 26.53 -14.49
CA LYS A 121 9.16 27.25 -14.13
C LYS A 121 7.89 26.54 -14.64
N GLU A 122 8.04 25.78 -15.73
CA GLU A 122 7.00 24.98 -16.37
C GLU A 122 6.68 23.70 -15.60
N ALA A 123 7.61 23.25 -14.75
CA ALA A 123 7.38 22.08 -13.88
C ALA A 123 6.43 22.47 -12.75
N ARG A 124 5.40 21.62 -12.59
CA ARG A 124 4.40 21.80 -11.53
C ARG A 124 4.94 21.39 -10.16
N GLU A 125 4.18 21.67 -9.14
CA GLU A 125 4.53 21.25 -7.77
C GLU A 125 4.61 19.73 -7.65
N PRO A 126 5.64 19.21 -6.95
CA PRO A 126 5.75 17.80 -6.66
C PRO A 126 4.54 17.31 -5.86
N PHE A 127 3.93 16.24 -6.32
CA PHE A 127 2.85 15.57 -5.63
C PHE A 127 3.38 14.32 -4.96
N ILE A 128 3.19 14.19 -3.65
CA ILE A 128 3.73 13.09 -2.85
C ILE A 128 2.57 12.27 -2.29
N ILE A 129 2.52 10.99 -2.66
CA ILE A 129 1.54 10.03 -2.19
C ILE A 129 2.25 9.01 -1.29
N ARG A 130 1.66 8.73 -0.14
CA ARG A 130 1.97 7.52 0.62
C ARG A 130 1.11 6.39 0.04
N ALA A 131 1.72 5.30 -0.36
CA ALA A 131 0.97 4.10 -0.62
C ALA A 131 0.56 3.52 0.74
N GLU A 132 -0.68 3.74 1.11
CA GLU A 132 -1.34 2.96 2.15
C GLU A 132 -1.77 1.67 1.47
N GLY A 133 -1.54 0.52 2.12
CA GLY A 133 -1.93 -0.79 1.58
C GLY A 133 -3.39 -0.84 1.09
N ASP A 134 -3.98 -1.98 1.00
CA ASP A 134 -5.27 -2.30 0.35
C ASP A 134 -6.51 -1.42 0.70
N ASN A 135 -6.34 -0.40 1.57
CA ASN A 135 -7.40 0.52 2.01
C ASN A 135 -7.79 1.62 0.99
N GLN A 136 -7.25 1.60 -0.24
CA GLN A 136 -7.64 2.56 -1.29
C GLN A 136 -8.94 2.18 -2.04
N GLN A 137 -9.61 1.11 -1.65
CA GLN A 137 -10.91 0.79 -2.24
C GLN A 137 -11.93 1.85 -1.78
N PRO A 138 -12.58 2.56 -2.72
CA PRO A 138 -13.58 3.55 -2.36
C PRO A 138 -14.75 2.88 -1.64
N ILE A 139 -15.01 3.31 -0.41
CA ILE A 139 -16.11 2.78 0.43
C ILE A 139 -17.46 3.10 -0.20
N VAL A 140 -17.55 4.21 -0.93
CA VAL A 140 -18.77 4.67 -1.59
C VAL A 140 -18.42 5.28 -2.95
N GLN A 141 -19.05 4.79 -4.01
CA GLN A 141 -19.02 5.40 -5.34
C GLN A 141 -20.39 6.04 -5.63
N LEU A 142 -20.44 7.35 -5.81
CA LEU A 142 -21.63 8.09 -6.14
C LEU A 142 -21.56 8.52 -7.62
N THR A 143 -22.49 8.02 -8.42
CA THR A 143 -22.65 8.44 -9.81
C THR A 143 -23.81 9.43 -9.90
N LEU A 144 -23.51 10.69 -10.25
CA LEU A 144 -24.53 11.72 -10.52
C LEU A 144 -24.86 11.73 -12.01
N THR A 145 -26.11 11.41 -12.33
CA THR A 145 -26.65 11.51 -13.69
C THR A 145 -27.69 12.63 -13.73
N SER A 146 -27.53 13.58 -14.66
CA SER A 146 -28.55 14.59 -14.95
C SER A 146 -29.39 14.14 -16.14
N PRO A 147 -30.71 14.01 -16.03
CA PRO A 147 -31.58 13.65 -17.16
C PRO A 147 -31.88 14.85 -18.09
N THR A 148 -31.41 16.05 -17.75
CA THR A 148 -31.56 17.26 -18.56
C THR A 148 -30.26 17.65 -19.23
N ARG A 149 -30.35 17.80 -20.53
CA ARG A 149 -29.31 18.30 -21.42
C ARG A 149 -29.38 19.81 -21.48
#